data_ad176fb7231377867972a0f7cffa8592
#
_entry.id   ad176fb7231377867972a0f7cffa8592
#
_cell.length_a   1.000
_cell.length_b   1.000
_cell.length_c   1.000
_cell.angle_alpha   90.00
_cell.angle_beta   90.00
_cell.angle_gamma   90.00
#
_symmetry.space_group_name_H-M   'P 1'
#
loop_
_entity.id
_entity.type
_entity.pdbx_description
1 polymer ?
#
loop_
_entity_poly.entity_id
_entity_poly.type
_entity_poly.pdbx_seq_one_letter_code
_entity_poly.pdbx_strand_id
1 'polypeptide(L)'
;TIPLGRATGPDGRVYAVDIQKAGLTVIRTKARLEHLLQIEPVWADLDRPNGSQLKEQSVDLVLMANVLFQSEKKTHILQEAYRVLKAGGRAFVIEWKPNESSFGPPVHLRVSAETIQKDAHHTGFAFEREIPVGSHHYGIMFKK
;
A
#
# COMPACT_ATOMS: atom_id res chain seq x y z
N THR A 1 4.08 -8.04 -4.16
CA THR A 1 3.67 -7.78 -5.55
C THR A 1 3.45 -9.09 -6.32
N ILE A 2 4.44 -10.00 -6.41
CA ILE A 2 4.32 -11.26 -7.18
C ILE A 2 3.14 -12.14 -6.72
N PRO A 3 2.92 -12.41 -5.40
CA PRO A 3 1.75 -13.16 -4.97
C PRO A 3 0.41 -12.49 -5.36
N LEU A 4 0.36 -11.15 -5.38
CA LEU A 4 -0.83 -10.43 -5.85
C LEU A 4 -1.06 -10.65 -7.34
N GLY A 5 -0.01 -10.62 -8.17
CA GLY A 5 -0.13 -10.93 -9.59
C GLY A 5 -0.67 -12.31 -9.85
N ARG A 6 -0.21 -13.32 -9.12
CA ARG A 6 -0.76 -14.69 -9.21
C ARG A 6 -2.23 -14.75 -8.79
N ALA A 7 -2.58 -14.06 -7.70
CA ALA A 7 -3.95 -14.07 -7.17
C ALA A 7 -4.95 -13.33 -8.05
N THR A 8 -4.51 -12.27 -8.75
CA THR A 8 -5.37 -11.47 -9.64
C THR A 8 -5.73 -12.21 -10.93
N GLY A 9 -4.92 -13.20 -11.33
CA GLY A 9 -5.10 -13.91 -12.59
C GLY A 9 -4.72 -13.07 -13.82
N PRO A 10 -4.83 -13.68 -15.03
CA PRO A 10 -4.38 -13.04 -16.26
C PRO A 10 -5.23 -11.84 -16.70
N ASP A 11 -6.50 -11.82 -16.31
CA ASP A 11 -7.43 -10.73 -16.67
C ASP A 11 -7.39 -9.54 -15.70
N GLY A 12 -6.71 -9.71 -14.56
CA GLY A 12 -6.51 -8.65 -13.59
C GLY A 12 -5.33 -7.74 -13.92
N ARG A 13 -5.12 -6.71 -13.10
CA ARG A 13 -3.96 -5.82 -13.21
C ARG A 13 -3.42 -5.44 -11.85
N VAL A 14 -2.09 -5.45 -11.70
CA VAL A 14 -1.41 -5.06 -10.47
C VAL A 14 -0.42 -3.94 -10.78
N TYR A 15 -0.68 -2.75 -10.29
CA TYR A 15 0.26 -1.64 -10.32
C TYR A 15 1.20 -1.73 -9.12
N ALA A 16 2.49 -1.91 -9.37
CA ALA A 16 3.52 -1.91 -8.34
C ALA A 16 4.16 -0.52 -8.28
N VAL A 17 3.71 0.29 -7.34
CA VAL A 17 4.11 1.70 -7.22
C VAL A 17 5.27 1.83 -6.22
N ASP A 18 6.35 2.47 -6.63
CA ASP A 18 7.52 2.73 -5.77
C ASP A 18 8.28 3.95 -6.29
N ILE A 19 8.92 4.70 -5.39
CA ILE A 19 9.85 5.77 -5.72
C ILE A 19 11.25 5.23 -6.06
N GLN A 20 11.59 4.02 -5.61
CA GLN A 20 12.88 3.38 -5.83
C GLN A 20 12.89 2.60 -7.14
N LYS A 21 13.54 3.14 -8.17
CA LYS A 21 13.67 2.50 -9.49
C LYS A 21 14.30 1.11 -9.44
N ALA A 22 15.24 0.89 -8.51
CA ALA A 22 15.88 -0.42 -8.34
C ALA A 22 14.84 -1.50 -7.91
N GLY A 23 13.95 -1.20 -6.98
CA GLY A 23 12.86 -2.08 -6.57
C GLY A 23 11.93 -2.44 -7.72
N LEU A 24 11.54 -1.45 -8.52
CA LEU A 24 10.70 -1.64 -9.70
C LEU A 24 11.38 -2.52 -10.77
N THR A 25 12.70 -2.39 -10.93
CA THR A 25 13.47 -3.24 -11.84
C THR A 25 13.45 -4.70 -11.40
N VAL A 26 13.61 -4.97 -10.09
CA VAL A 26 13.52 -6.32 -9.52
C VAL A 26 12.12 -6.90 -9.72
N ILE A 27 11.07 -6.11 -9.47
CA ILE A 27 9.68 -6.53 -9.70
C ILE A 27 9.45 -6.90 -11.16
N ARG A 28 9.90 -6.04 -12.09
CA ARG A 28 9.76 -6.27 -13.54
C ARG A 28 10.43 -7.58 -13.98
N THR A 29 11.67 -7.80 -13.49
CA THR A 29 12.42 -9.02 -13.81
C THR A 29 11.71 -10.26 -13.29
N LYS A 30 11.28 -10.26 -12.01
CA LYS A 30 10.55 -11.40 -11.42
C LYS A 30 9.21 -11.66 -12.11
N ALA A 31 8.46 -10.61 -12.41
CA ALA A 31 7.18 -10.73 -13.11
C ALA A 31 7.36 -11.39 -14.49
N ARG A 32 8.39 -11.00 -15.25
CA ARG A 32 8.70 -11.61 -16.54
C ARG A 32 9.10 -13.08 -16.42
N LEU A 33 9.95 -13.42 -15.45
CA LEU A 33 10.39 -14.80 -15.22
C LEU A 33 9.22 -15.73 -14.85
N GLU A 34 8.19 -15.18 -14.22
CA GLU A 34 6.99 -15.92 -13.80
C GLU A 34 5.81 -15.76 -14.78
N HIS A 35 6.03 -15.12 -15.95
CA HIS A 35 5.00 -14.85 -16.95
C HIS A 35 3.78 -14.08 -16.42
N LEU A 36 3.98 -13.23 -15.39
CA LEU A 36 2.95 -12.38 -14.78
C LEU A 36 2.89 -11.02 -15.48
N LEU A 37 2.41 -11.02 -16.74
CA LEU A 37 2.40 -9.83 -17.60
C LEU A 37 1.43 -8.75 -17.14
N GLN A 38 0.48 -9.09 -16.27
CA GLN A 38 -0.48 -8.17 -15.64
C GLN A 38 0.14 -7.29 -14.54
N ILE A 39 1.40 -7.53 -14.13
CA ILE A 39 2.11 -6.68 -13.17
C ILE A 39 2.79 -5.54 -13.91
N GLU A 40 2.40 -4.31 -13.58
CA GLU A 40 2.91 -3.08 -14.14
C GLU A 40 3.68 -2.27 -13.07
N PRO A 41 5.02 -2.24 -13.12
CA PRO A 41 5.81 -1.38 -12.26
C PRO A 41 5.67 0.09 -12.65
N VAL A 42 5.28 0.93 -11.68
CA VAL A 42 5.04 2.37 -11.84
C VAL A 42 5.99 3.15 -10.95
N TRP A 43 6.84 3.98 -11.54
CA TRP A 43 7.67 4.90 -10.76
C TRP A 43 6.82 6.10 -10.34
N ALA A 44 6.75 6.36 -9.03
CA ALA A 44 5.93 7.45 -8.50
C ALA A 44 6.44 7.95 -7.15
N ASP A 45 6.21 9.23 -6.88
CA ASP A 45 6.44 9.89 -5.61
C ASP A 45 5.06 10.14 -4.95
N LEU A 46 4.70 9.29 -4.00
CA LEU A 46 3.42 9.35 -3.32
C LEU A 46 3.32 10.47 -2.27
N ASP A 47 4.42 11.16 -1.96
CA ASP A 47 4.41 12.37 -1.13
C ASP A 47 3.85 13.59 -1.90
N ARG A 48 3.61 13.44 -3.20
CA ARG A 48 3.01 14.47 -4.06
C ARG A 48 1.52 14.19 -4.30
N PRO A 49 0.69 15.22 -4.41
CA PRO A 49 -0.69 15.06 -4.88
C PRO A 49 -0.74 14.37 -6.26
N ASN A 50 -1.65 13.40 -6.41
CA ASN A 50 -1.76 12.57 -7.63
C ASN A 50 -0.44 11.86 -8.00
N GLY A 51 0.36 11.52 -7.00
CA GLY A 51 1.73 11.04 -7.18
C GLY A 51 1.83 9.72 -7.95
N SER A 52 0.84 8.83 -7.86
CA SER A 52 0.83 7.56 -8.60
C SER A 52 0.58 7.74 -10.10
N GLN A 53 0.01 8.86 -10.51
CA GLN A 53 -0.46 9.14 -11.88
C GLN A 53 -1.50 8.15 -12.40
N LEU A 54 -2.01 7.28 -11.55
CA LEU A 54 -3.10 6.38 -11.89
C LEU A 54 -4.42 7.17 -12.00
N LYS A 55 -5.30 6.67 -12.85
CA LYS A 55 -6.64 7.25 -13.00
C LYS A 55 -7.42 7.13 -11.68
N GLU A 56 -8.19 8.15 -11.34
CA GLU A 56 -9.12 8.07 -10.22
C GLU A 56 -10.14 6.95 -10.41
N GLN A 57 -10.60 6.35 -9.32
CA GLN A 57 -11.60 5.29 -9.31
C GLN A 57 -11.29 4.15 -10.30
N SER A 58 -10.03 3.74 -10.38
CA SER A 58 -9.55 2.73 -11.34
C SER A 58 -9.18 1.39 -10.74
N VAL A 59 -8.97 1.32 -9.41
CA VAL A 59 -8.55 0.08 -8.74
C VAL A 59 -9.56 -0.37 -7.68
N ASP A 60 -9.63 -1.67 -7.46
CA ASP A 60 -10.56 -2.30 -6.51
C ASP A 60 -9.93 -2.45 -5.12
N LEU A 61 -8.61 -2.59 -5.07
CA LEU A 61 -7.82 -2.76 -3.84
C LEU A 61 -6.53 -1.97 -3.90
N VAL A 62 -6.18 -1.28 -2.82
CA VAL A 62 -4.84 -0.71 -2.58
C VAL A 62 -4.21 -1.43 -1.40
N LEU A 63 -2.99 -1.95 -1.58
CA LEU A 63 -2.18 -2.50 -0.50
C LEU A 63 -1.02 -1.55 -0.19
N MET A 64 -0.96 -1.06 1.03
CA MET A 64 0.13 -0.26 1.58
C MET A 64 0.86 -1.09 2.64
N ALA A 65 2.01 -1.65 2.29
CA ALA A 65 2.80 -2.50 3.19
C ALA A 65 4.15 -1.86 3.50
N ASN A 66 4.33 -1.43 4.74
CA ASN A 66 5.55 -0.78 5.24
C ASN A 66 5.92 0.49 4.43
N VAL A 67 4.92 1.29 4.09
CA VAL A 67 5.08 2.52 3.29
C VAL A 67 4.91 3.77 4.14
N LEU A 68 3.90 3.76 5.02
CA LEU A 68 3.50 4.97 5.74
C LEU A 68 4.55 5.43 6.76
N PHE A 69 5.26 4.51 7.41
CA PHE A 69 6.32 4.87 8.36
C PHE A 69 7.48 5.64 7.70
N GLN A 70 7.68 5.45 6.38
CA GLN A 70 8.78 6.07 5.63
C GLN A 70 8.48 7.50 5.19
N SER A 71 7.21 7.91 5.20
CA SER A 71 6.78 9.23 4.72
C SER A 71 6.47 10.19 5.86
N GLU A 72 6.90 11.43 5.71
CA GLU A 72 6.44 12.54 6.55
C GLU A 72 5.03 13.00 6.17
N LYS A 73 4.61 12.71 4.93
CA LYS A 73 3.32 13.11 4.34
C LYS A 73 2.34 11.94 4.20
N LYS A 74 2.18 11.16 5.27
CA LYS A 74 1.31 9.96 5.30
C LYS A 74 -0.11 10.22 4.79
N THR A 75 -0.64 11.41 5.08
CA THR A 75 -1.97 11.82 4.61
C THR A 75 -2.06 11.93 3.09
N HIS A 76 -0.99 12.35 2.38
CA HIS A 76 -0.96 12.37 0.92
C HIS A 76 -1.06 10.96 0.34
N ILE A 77 -0.36 10.00 0.94
CA ILE A 77 -0.42 8.59 0.51
C ILE A 77 -1.84 8.03 0.70
N LEU A 78 -2.47 8.32 1.84
CA LEU A 78 -3.85 7.90 2.11
C LEU A 78 -4.85 8.57 1.16
N GLN A 79 -4.68 9.87 0.88
CA GLN A 79 -5.50 10.60 -0.09
C GLN A 79 -5.36 10.04 -1.50
N GLU A 80 -4.14 9.69 -1.91
CA GLU A 80 -3.89 9.07 -3.21
C GLU A 80 -4.52 7.68 -3.28
N ALA A 81 -4.40 6.86 -2.24
CA ALA A 81 -5.08 5.58 -2.15
C ALA A 81 -6.60 5.73 -2.25
N TYR A 82 -7.17 6.71 -1.55
CA TYR A 82 -8.60 7.01 -1.63
C TYR A 82 -9.03 7.45 -3.03
N ARG A 83 -8.24 8.30 -3.68
CA ARG A 83 -8.53 8.83 -5.01
C ARG A 83 -8.60 7.71 -6.05
N VAL A 84 -7.61 6.82 -6.07
CA VAL A 84 -7.51 5.76 -7.10
C VAL A 84 -8.49 4.62 -6.87
N LEU A 85 -8.97 4.41 -5.64
CA LEU A 85 -9.96 3.37 -5.33
C LEU A 85 -11.32 3.70 -5.93
N LYS A 86 -11.98 2.71 -6.51
CA LYS A 86 -13.38 2.74 -6.88
C LYS A 86 -14.28 2.91 -5.64
N ALA A 87 -15.50 3.36 -5.82
CA ALA A 87 -16.50 3.33 -4.76
C ALA A 87 -16.71 1.89 -4.25
N GLY A 88 -16.68 1.70 -2.93
CA GLY A 88 -16.72 0.39 -2.29
C GLY A 88 -15.42 -0.40 -2.35
N GLY A 89 -14.37 0.14 -2.94
CA GLY A 89 -13.02 -0.42 -2.94
C GLY A 89 -12.39 -0.44 -1.54
N ARG A 90 -11.32 -1.19 -1.38
CA ARG A 90 -10.67 -1.40 -0.08
C ARG A 90 -9.22 -0.96 -0.07
N ALA A 91 -8.77 -0.42 1.06
CA ALA A 91 -7.37 -0.17 1.34
C ALA A 91 -6.92 -1.11 2.47
N PHE A 92 -5.85 -1.87 2.23
CA PHE A 92 -5.24 -2.72 3.23
C PHE A 92 -3.89 -2.11 3.63
N VAL A 93 -3.77 -1.72 4.90
CA VAL A 93 -2.55 -1.17 5.48
C VAL A 93 -1.89 -2.24 6.33
N ILE A 94 -0.60 -2.46 6.10
CA ILE A 94 0.26 -3.31 6.93
C ILE A 94 1.44 -2.46 7.39
N GLU A 95 1.62 -2.31 8.71
CA GLU A 95 2.70 -1.51 9.28
C GLU A 95 3.33 -2.18 10.51
N TRP A 96 4.52 -1.74 10.87
CA TRP A 96 5.24 -2.22 12.04
C TRP A 96 4.52 -1.83 13.33
N LYS A 97 4.39 -2.78 14.25
CA LYS A 97 3.89 -2.50 15.61
C LYS A 97 4.83 -1.51 16.32
N PRO A 98 4.31 -0.52 17.05
CA PRO A 98 5.11 0.49 17.75
C PRO A 98 5.75 -0.02 19.04
N ASN A 99 5.94 -1.32 19.20
CA ASN A 99 6.60 -1.93 20.34
C ASN A 99 8.10 -2.08 20.10
N GLU A 100 8.87 -2.16 21.18
CA GLU A 100 10.29 -2.44 21.11
C GLU A 100 10.55 -3.83 20.51
N SER A 101 11.34 -3.86 19.47
CA SER A 101 11.84 -5.10 18.85
C SER A 101 13.16 -4.81 18.14
N SER A 102 14.03 -5.81 18.07
CA SER A 102 15.30 -5.75 17.34
C SER A 102 15.11 -5.79 15.81
N PHE A 103 13.89 -6.02 15.35
CA PHE A 103 13.56 -6.11 13.93
C PHE A 103 12.82 -4.88 13.44
N GLY A 104 13.05 -4.49 12.19
CA GLY A 104 12.35 -3.40 11.52
C GLY A 104 12.99 -2.03 11.74
N PRO A 105 12.29 -0.96 11.40
CA PRO A 105 12.76 0.41 11.54
C PRO A 105 12.83 0.81 13.02
N PRO A 106 13.59 1.87 13.37
CA PRO A 106 13.58 2.45 14.71
C PRO A 106 12.16 2.73 15.21
N VAL A 107 11.92 2.48 16.50
CA VAL A 107 10.57 2.59 17.12
C VAL A 107 9.95 3.98 16.89
N HIS A 108 10.75 5.04 16.97
CA HIS A 108 10.28 6.42 16.79
C HIS A 108 9.76 6.73 15.37
N LEU A 109 10.10 5.90 14.37
CA LEU A 109 9.56 6.02 13.01
C LEU A 109 8.29 5.21 12.82
N ARG A 110 7.98 4.26 13.70
CA ARG A 110 6.80 3.40 13.57
C ARG A 110 5.53 4.19 13.88
N VAL A 111 4.48 3.88 13.16
CA VAL A 111 3.18 4.56 13.30
C VAL A 111 2.22 3.62 13.99
N SER A 112 1.46 4.12 14.97
CA SER A 112 0.48 3.30 15.67
C SER A 112 -0.77 3.06 14.82
N ALA A 113 -1.47 1.97 15.10
CA ALA A 113 -2.73 1.63 14.44
C ALA A 113 -3.79 2.72 14.62
N GLU A 114 -3.85 3.33 15.82
CA GLU A 114 -4.78 4.41 16.15
C GLU A 114 -4.50 5.65 15.30
N THR A 115 -3.23 6.00 15.09
CA THR A 115 -2.83 7.13 14.24
C THR A 115 -3.29 6.90 12.80
N ILE A 116 -3.02 5.70 12.26
CA ILE A 116 -3.44 5.35 10.89
C ILE A 116 -4.97 5.35 10.76
N GLN A 117 -5.70 4.82 11.74
CA GLN A 117 -7.17 4.84 11.72
C GLN A 117 -7.71 6.26 11.72
N LYS A 118 -7.14 7.15 12.55
CA LYS A 118 -7.53 8.56 12.59
C LYS A 118 -7.27 9.26 11.25
N ASP A 119 -6.10 9.09 10.68
CA ASP A 119 -5.71 9.73 9.41
C ASP A 119 -6.53 9.19 8.23
N ALA A 120 -6.79 7.89 8.21
CA ALA A 120 -7.66 7.25 7.21
C ALA A 120 -9.09 7.77 7.30
N HIS A 121 -9.64 7.89 8.52
CA HIS A 121 -10.98 8.44 8.74
C HIS A 121 -11.08 9.90 8.24
N HIS A 122 -10.09 10.74 8.53
CA HIS A 122 -10.04 12.12 8.02
C HIS A 122 -9.94 12.18 6.49
N THR A 123 -9.38 11.15 5.86
CA THR A 123 -9.32 11.03 4.39
C THR A 123 -10.65 10.60 3.78
N GLY A 124 -11.56 10.03 4.57
CA GLY A 124 -12.88 9.54 4.12
C GLY A 124 -13.03 8.02 4.16
N PHE A 125 -12.02 7.28 4.59
CA PHE A 125 -12.11 5.83 4.76
C PHE A 125 -12.94 5.45 5.98
N ALA A 126 -13.74 4.38 5.85
CA ALA A 126 -14.36 3.70 6.97
C ALA A 126 -13.48 2.51 7.42
N PHE A 127 -13.27 2.37 8.73
CA PHE A 127 -12.65 1.17 9.30
C PHE A 127 -13.54 -0.05 9.03
N GLU A 128 -12.98 -1.14 8.52
CA GLU A 128 -13.71 -2.38 8.29
C GLU A 128 -13.33 -3.44 9.34
N ARG A 129 -12.05 -3.76 9.47
CA ARG A 129 -11.54 -4.75 10.44
C ARG A 129 -10.04 -4.74 10.57
N GLU A 130 -9.54 -5.33 11.65
CA GLU A 130 -8.15 -5.73 11.76
C GLU A 130 -7.91 -7.10 11.13
N ILE A 131 -6.72 -7.30 10.58
CA ILE A 131 -6.28 -8.57 9.98
C ILE A 131 -4.95 -8.97 10.62
N PRO A 132 -4.84 -10.13 11.23
CA PRO A 132 -3.57 -10.64 11.75
C PRO A 132 -2.55 -10.82 10.61
N VAL A 133 -1.39 -10.19 10.72
CA VAL A 133 -0.33 -10.22 9.70
C VAL A 133 1.04 -10.59 10.28
N GLY A 134 1.03 -11.37 11.36
CA GLY A 134 2.23 -11.83 12.05
C GLY A 134 2.54 -11.09 13.35
N SER A 135 3.66 -11.44 13.98
CA SER A 135 4.02 -10.97 15.32
C SER A 135 4.48 -9.52 15.37
N HIS A 136 5.14 -9.03 14.32
CA HIS A 136 5.81 -7.72 14.29
C HIS A 136 5.01 -6.62 13.57
N HIS A 137 3.92 -6.99 12.89
CA HIS A 137 3.08 -6.05 12.14
C HIS A 137 1.65 -6.07 12.65
N TYR A 138 0.93 -5.00 12.35
CA TYR A 138 -0.52 -4.96 12.39
C TYR A 138 -1.07 -4.76 10.98
N GLY A 139 -2.27 -5.23 10.74
CA GLY A 139 -2.97 -5.08 9.47
C GLY A 139 -4.35 -4.48 9.68
N ILE A 140 -4.72 -3.47 8.89
CA ILE A 140 -6.02 -2.83 8.97
C ILE A 140 -6.63 -2.75 7.57
N MET A 141 -7.88 -3.21 7.47
CA MET A 141 -8.68 -3.05 6.27
C MET A 141 -9.62 -1.87 6.43
N PHE A 142 -9.60 -0.99 5.44
CA PHE A 142 -10.50 0.14 5.30
C PHE A 142 -11.36 -0.02 4.05
N LYS A 143 -12.52 0.63 4.05
CA LYS A 143 -13.45 0.72 2.91
C LYS A 143 -13.60 2.18 2.49
N LYS A 144 -13.61 2.41 1.16
CA LYS A 144 -14.01 3.69 0.57
C LYS A 144 -15.52 3.79 0.43
#